data_bc04f3ce48c8eeb1c73893c2c66c511c
#
_entry.id   bc04f3ce48c8eeb1c73893c2c66c511c
#
_cell.length_a   1.000
_cell.length_b   1.000
_cell.length_c   1.000
_cell.angle_alpha   90.00
_cell.angle_beta   90.00
_cell.angle_gamma   90.00
#
_symmetry.space_group_name_H-M   'P 1'
#
loop_
_entity.id
_entity.type
_entity.pdbx_description
1 polymer ?
#
loop_
_entity_poly.entity_id
_entity_poly.type
_entity_poly.pdbx_seq_one_letter_code
_entity_poly.pdbx_strand_id
1 'polypeptide(L)'
;AMYSLPPLAESNASSVAVILFTIDVPLICEGRGVITELDCKTLFDPVSKASIQVKSAEKIPEIVRRAFRIATTGKPGAVHVVVPEDMLKAEIDLGKVSLHVEEECKMFPAIRSVAPSDTLRELMTLLSQAERPLLVAGGGVNRSMAQPELLEFINRFQVPVVSTITGQGAIEP
;
A
#
# COMPACT_ATOMS: atom_id res chain seq x y z
N ALA A 1 -6.70 18.76 -5.24
CA ALA A 1 -5.62 17.95 -4.63
C ALA A 1 -5.61 18.10 -3.10
N MET A 2 -5.58 19.31 -2.53
CA MET A 2 -5.36 19.53 -1.09
C MET A 2 -6.33 18.80 -0.15
N TYR A 3 -7.62 18.74 -0.47
CA TYR A 3 -8.62 18.03 0.35
C TYR A 3 -8.40 16.51 0.43
N SER A 4 -7.58 15.94 -0.45
CA SER A 4 -7.23 14.51 -0.43
C SER A 4 -6.03 14.20 0.46
N LEU A 5 -5.33 15.21 1.00
CA LEU A 5 -4.13 15.00 1.80
C LEU A 5 -4.42 14.27 3.12
N PRO A 6 -5.40 14.69 3.95
CA PRO A 6 -5.70 13.99 5.20
C PRO A 6 -6.13 12.52 5.00
N PRO A 7 -7.08 12.18 4.10
CA PRO A 7 -7.46 10.79 3.90
C PRO A 7 -6.34 9.93 3.29
N LEU A 8 -5.44 10.51 2.48
CA LEU A 8 -4.30 9.77 1.98
C LEU A 8 -3.29 9.46 3.09
N ALA A 9 -3.00 10.45 3.94
CA ALA A 9 -2.14 10.28 5.11
C ALA A 9 -2.69 9.21 6.05
N GLU A 10 -3.99 9.22 6.34
CA GLU A 10 -4.66 8.21 7.16
C GLU A 10 -4.57 6.82 6.53
N SER A 11 -4.82 6.70 5.23
CA SER A 11 -4.69 5.42 4.52
C SER A 11 -3.28 4.85 4.62
N ASN A 12 -2.26 5.70 4.48
CA ASN A 12 -0.86 5.29 4.60
C ASN A 12 -0.50 4.87 6.03
N ALA A 13 -0.95 5.62 7.04
CA ALA A 13 -0.75 5.30 8.45
C ALA A 13 -1.44 3.99 8.83
N SER A 14 -2.68 3.80 8.39
CA SER A 14 -3.49 2.60 8.64
C SER A 14 -3.12 1.39 7.78
N SER A 15 -2.08 1.51 6.95
CA SER A 15 -1.63 0.41 6.07
C SER A 15 -2.73 -0.07 5.11
N VAL A 16 -3.45 0.86 4.50
CA VAL A 16 -4.46 0.59 3.46
C VAL A 16 -3.87 0.94 2.09
N ALA A 17 -3.92 0.00 1.15
CA ALA A 17 -3.47 0.22 -0.21
C ALA A 17 -4.47 1.14 -0.94
N VAL A 18 -4.04 2.35 -1.26
CA VAL A 18 -4.83 3.36 -2.00
C VAL A 18 -3.94 3.98 -3.07
N ILE A 19 -4.50 4.22 -4.24
CA ILE A 19 -3.85 5.00 -5.28
C ILE A 19 -4.68 6.25 -5.51
N LEU A 20 -4.08 7.41 -5.27
CA LEU A 20 -4.67 8.72 -5.51
C LEU A 20 -4.12 9.30 -6.81
N PHE A 21 -4.99 9.60 -7.76
CA PHE A 21 -4.65 10.37 -8.94
C PHE A 21 -5.07 11.82 -8.74
N THR A 22 -4.16 12.75 -8.95
CA THR A 22 -4.46 14.18 -9.00
C THR A 22 -4.10 14.75 -10.37
N ILE A 23 -4.91 15.69 -10.82
CA ILE A 23 -4.61 16.46 -12.02
C ILE A 23 -3.88 17.72 -11.60
N ASP A 24 -2.84 18.07 -12.32
CA ASP A 24 -2.07 19.29 -12.13
C ASP A 24 -2.03 20.11 -13.42
N VAL A 25 -1.50 21.33 -13.33
CA VAL A 25 -1.30 22.20 -14.48
C VAL A 25 -0.43 21.51 -15.55
N PRO A 26 -0.54 21.92 -16.82
CA PRO A 26 0.33 21.40 -17.89
C PRO A 26 1.81 21.54 -17.53
N LEU A 27 2.65 20.55 -17.89
CA LEU A 27 4.08 20.56 -17.60
C LEU A 27 4.77 21.83 -18.10
N ILE A 28 4.34 22.35 -19.25
CA ILE A 28 4.89 23.61 -19.81
C ILE A 28 4.63 24.84 -18.92
N CYS A 29 3.66 24.75 -18.02
CA CYS A 29 3.30 25.82 -17.09
C CYS A 29 3.98 25.67 -15.72
N GLU A 30 4.66 24.57 -15.46
CA GLU A 30 5.32 24.30 -14.19
C GLU A 30 6.37 25.37 -13.87
N GLY A 31 6.32 25.90 -12.64
CA GLY A 31 7.23 26.95 -12.16
C GLY A 31 6.92 28.36 -12.67
N ARG A 32 5.77 28.59 -13.33
CA ARG A 32 5.38 29.90 -13.87
C ARG A 32 4.40 30.66 -13.00
N GLY A 33 3.96 30.08 -11.85
CA GLY A 33 2.99 30.72 -10.95
C GLY A 33 1.61 30.87 -11.54
N VAL A 34 1.17 29.93 -12.38
CA VAL A 34 -0.17 29.95 -12.96
C VAL A 34 -1.22 29.64 -11.90
N ILE A 35 -2.46 30.04 -12.14
CA ILE A 35 -3.57 29.79 -11.23
C ILE A 35 -3.70 28.29 -10.99
N THR A 36 -3.83 27.89 -9.71
CA THR A 36 -3.93 26.51 -9.24
C THR A 36 -2.66 25.67 -9.30
N GLU A 37 -1.54 26.24 -9.74
CA GLU A 37 -0.26 25.54 -9.68
C GLU A 37 0.09 25.20 -8.23
N LEU A 38 0.38 23.94 -7.98
CA LEU A 38 0.80 23.43 -6.68
C LEU A 38 1.81 22.29 -6.91
N ASP A 39 2.93 22.32 -6.22
CA ASP A 39 3.83 21.16 -6.23
C ASP A 39 3.18 19.98 -5.50
N CYS A 40 2.22 19.37 -6.19
CA CYS A 40 1.49 18.23 -5.66
C CYS A 40 2.42 17.06 -5.33
N LYS A 41 3.47 16.86 -6.12
CA LYS A 41 4.43 15.78 -5.89
C LYS A 41 5.09 15.91 -4.53
N THR A 42 5.68 17.08 -4.23
CA THR A 42 6.33 17.34 -2.94
C THR A 42 5.34 17.37 -1.78
N LEU A 43 4.12 17.89 -2.00
CA LEU A 43 3.09 17.94 -0.98
C LEU A 43 2.67 16.55 -0.48
N PHE A 44 2.52 15.57 -1.38
CA PHE A 44 2.05 14.22 -1.04
C PHE A 44 3.16 13.23 -0.72
N ASP A 45 4.42 13.54 -1.02
CA ASP A 45 5.56 12.63 -0.81
C ASP A 45 5.69 12.17 0.66
N PRO A 46 5.66 13.05 1.69
CA PRO A 46 5.83 12.64 3.08
C PRO A 46 4.67 11.83 3.66
N VAL A 47 3.50 11.83 3.04
CA VAL A 47 2.29 11.15 3.51
C VAL A 47 1.92 9.91 2.69
N SER A 48 2.76 9.54 1.73
CA SER A 48 2.55 8.38 0.87
C SER A 48 3.78 7.48 0.80
N LYS A 49 3.62 6.25 0.32
CA LYS A 49 4.76 5.37 0.03
C LYS A 49 5.58 5.86 -1.16
N ALA A 50 4.92 6.53 -2.09
CA ALA A 50 5.54 7.16 -3.24
C ALA A 50 4.61 8.23 -3.80
N SER A 51 5.21 9.31 -4.30
CA SER A 51 4.55 10.34 -5.10
C SER A 51 5.21 10.40 -6.47
N ILE A 52 4.45 10.10 -7.53
CA ILE A 52 4.97 9.90 -8.89
C ILE A 52 4.32 10.91 -9.82
N GLN A 53 5.12 11.70 -10.53
CA GLN A 53 4.64 12.61 -11.57
C GLN A 53 4.75 11.97 -12.95
N VAL A 54 3.68 12.00 -13.72
CA VAL A 54 3.67 11.59 -15.13
C VAL A 54 4.37 12.65 -15.97
N LYS A 55 5.40 12.24 -16.72
CA LYS A 55 6.18 13.11 -17.63
C LYS A 55 6.02 12.75 -19.10
N SER A 56 5.32 11.66 -19.42
CA SER A 56 4.99 11.21 -20.78
C SER A 56 3.70 10.42 -20.72
N ALA A 57 2.78 10.69 -21.62
CA ALA A 57 1.50 10.01 -21.71
C ALA A 57 1.65 8.50 -22.02
N GLU A 58 2.63 8.13 -22.85
CA GLU A 58 2.94 6.74 -23.19
C GLU A 58 3.38 5.91 -21.99
N LYS A 59 3.90 6.57 -20.93
CA LYS A 59 4.32 5.91 -19.68
C LYS A 59 3.20 5.75 -18.65
N ILE A 60 2.02 6.28 -18.89
CA ILE A 60 0.90 6.18 -17.95
C ILE A 60 0.62 4.72 -17.55
N PRO A 61 0.50 3.74 -18.46
CA PRO A 61 0.24 2.35 -18.08
C PRO A 61 1.35 1.73 -17.21
N GLU A 62 2.61 2.06 -17.49
CA GLU A 62 3.75 1.63 -16.67
C GLU A 62 3.69 2.23 -15.27
N ILE A 63 3.40 3.53 -15.18
CA ILE A 63 3.27 4.25 -13.90
C ILE A 63 2.12 3.69 -13.08
N VAL A 64 0.99 3.40 -13.71
CA VAL A 64 -0.17 2.78 -13.03
C VAL A 64 0.22 1.41 -12.47
N ARG A 65 0.82 0.52 -13.26
CA ARG A 65 1.32 -0.78 -12.77
C ARG A 65 2.28 -0.61 -11.59
N ARG A 66 3.24 0.30 -11.72
CA ARG A 66 4.18 0.61 -10.63
C ARG A 66 3.47 1.10 -9.38
N ALA A 67 2.45 1.95 -9.51
CA ALA A 67 1.67 2.44 -8.38
C ALA A 67 0.94 1.29 -7.66
N PHE A 68 0.31 0.37 -8.40
CA PHE A 68 -0.31 -0.83 -7.83
C PHE A 68 0.71 -1.70 -7.10
N ARG A 69 1.85 -1.99 -7.74
CA ARG A 69 2.92 -2.79 -7.13
C ARG A 69 3.42 -2.17 -5.84
N ILE A 70 3.68 -0.86 -5.81
CA ILE A 70 4.13 -0.16 -4.60
C ILE A 70 3.06 -0.20 -3.51
N ALA A 71 1.79 0.05 -3.86
CA ALA A 71 0.69 0.09 -2.90
C ALA A 71 0.45 -1.27 -2.22
N THR A 72 0.63 -2.38 -2.94
CA THR A 72 0.24 -3.73 -2.53
C THR A 72 1.38 -4.62 -2.06
N THR A 73 2.66 -4.22 -2.19
CA THR A 73 3.81 -5.02 -1.73
C THR A 73 4.36 -4.54 -0.39
N GLY A 74 4.86 -5.46 0.41
CA GLY A 74 5.37 -5.20 1.77
C GLY A 74 4.26 -4.65 2.68
N LYS A 75 4.57 -3.65 3.52
CA LYS A 75 3.53 -2.92 4.24
C LYS A 75 2.65 -2.18 3.22
N PRO A 76 1.35 -2.45 3.11
CA PRO A 76 0.50 -1.73 2.18
C PRO A 76 0.39 -0.26 2.56
N GLY A 77 0.09 0.58 1.60
CA GLY A 77 -0.03 2.01 1.87
C GLY A 77 -0.43 2.82 0.64
N ALA A 78 -0.52 4.11 0.83
CA ALA A 78 -0.97 5.04 -0.18
C ALA A 78 0.12 5.36 -1.20
N VAL A 79 -0.27 5.47 -2.47
CA VAL A 79 0.57 5.97 -3.56
C VAL A 79 -0.15 7.13 -4.22
N HIS A 80 0.57 8.19 -4.48
CA HIS A 80 0.07 9.36 -5.18
C HIS A 80 0.64 9.42 -6.60
N VAL A 81 -0.22 9.71 -7.58
CA VAL A 81 0.18 9.89 -8.98
C VAL A 81 -0.34 11.23 -9.46
N VAL A 82 0.58 12.13 -9.82
CA VAL A 82 0.27 13.43 -10.41
C VAL A 82 0.22 13.28 -11.93
N VAL A 83 -0.89 13.66 -12.53
CA VAL A 83 -1.07 13.63 -13.98
C VAL A 83 -1.27 15.07 -14.47
N PRO A 84 -0.27 15.67 -15.13
CA PRO A 84 -0.43 16.97 -15.76
C PRO A 84 -1.51 16.97 -16.84
N GLU A 85 -2.23 18.07 -16.99
CA GLU A 85 -3.38 18.17 -17.90
C GLU A 85 -3.02 17.86 -19.35
N ASP A 86 -1.86 18.30 -19.81
CA ASP A 86 -1.35 18.03 -21.15
C ASP A 86 -1.09 16.55 -21.41
N MET A 87 -0.72 15.79 -20.37
CA MET A 87 -0.56 14.32 -20.45
C MET A 87 -1.90 13.60 -20.61
N LEU A 88 -2.98 14.14 -20.05
CA LEU A 88 -4.34 13.59 -20.23
C LEU A 88 -4.92 13.87 -21.62
N LYS A 89 -4.47 14.95 -22.26
CA LYS A 89 -4.94 15.38 -23.59
C LYS A 89 -4.06 14.85 -24.73
N ALA A 90 -2.89 14.26 -24.39
CA ALA A 90 -1.96 13.78 -25.39
C ALA A 90 -2.51 12.58 -26.17
N GLU A 91 -2.38 12.62 -27.48
CA GLU A 91 -2.62 11.48 -28.34
C GLU A 91 -1.43 10.52 -28.29
N ILE A 92 -1.69 9.22 -28.13
CA ILE A 92 -0.66 8.19 -28.07
C ILE A 92 -0.93 7.07 -29.07
N ASP A 93 0.13 6.48 -29.55
CA ASP A 93 0.07 5.26 -30.37
C ASP A 93 -0.02 4.02 -29.47
N LEU A 94 -1.21 3.43 -29.39
CA LEU A 94 -1.44 2.23 -28.57
C LEU A 94 -0.58 1.03 -28.98
N GLY A 95 -0.12 0.99 -30.23
CA GLY A 95 0.79 -0.07 -30.71
C GLY A 95 2.18 -0.02 -30.05
N LYS A 96 2.56 1.14 -29.47
CA LYS A 96 3.83 1.34 -28.77
C LYS A 96 3.73 1.20 -27.26
N VAL A 97 2.52 0.98 -26.73
CA VAL A 97 2.26 0.98 -25.30
C VAL A 97 1.83 -0.41 -24.83
N SER A 98 2.49 -0.93 -23.80
CA SER A 98 2.10 -2.20 -23.19
C SER A 98 0.97 -1.99 -22.19
N LEU A 99 -0.18 -2.63 -22.44
CA LEU A 99 -1.36 -2.60 -21.57
C LEU A 99 -1.52 -3.89 -20.72
N HIS A 100 -0.44 -4.70 -20.57
CA HIS A 100 -0.52 -5.90 -19.74
C HIS A 100 -0.85 -5.56 -18.28
N VAL A 101 -1.47 -6.50 -17.60
CA VAL A 101 -1.85 -6.36 -16.18
C VAL A 101 -1.02 -7.33 -15.36
N GLU A 102 -0.52 -6.85 -14.22
CA GLU A 102 0.15 -7.69 -13.21
C GLU A 102 -0.93 -8.22 -12.26
N GLU A 103 -1.41 -9.43 -12.51
CA GLU A 103 -2.53 -10.03 -11.78
C GLU A 103 -2.26 -10.11 -10.27
N GLU A 104 -1.02 -10.39 -9.87
CA GLU A 104 -0.58 -10.53 -8.48
C GLU A 104 -0.73 -9.21 -7.71
N CYS A 105 -0.60 -8.07 -8.40
CA CYS A 105 -0.64 -6.74 -7.79
C CYS A 105 -2.05 -6.14 -7.71
N LYS A 106 -3.07 -6.82 -8.22
CA LYS A 106 -4.47 -6.34 -8.16
C LYS A 106 -5.03 -6.36 -6.73
N MET A 107 -4.51 -7.24 -5.89
CA MET A 107 -4.98 -7.45 -4.53
C MET A 107 -3.83 -7.39 -3.54
N PHE A 108 -4.12 -7.04 -2.29
CA PHE A 108 -3.18 -7.17 -1.19
C PHE A 108 -3.44 -8.48 -0.41
N PRO A 109 -2.40 -9.17 -0.01
CA PRO A 109 -0.99 -8.95 -0.33
C PRO A 109 -0.64 -9.45 -1.73
N ALA A 110 0.06 -8.63 -2.52
CA ALA A 110 0.56 -9.06 -3.83
C ALA A 110 1.56 -10.22 -3.71
N ILE A 111 2.40 -10.17 -2.68
CA ILE A 111 3.39 -11.21 -2.37
C ILE A 111 3.29 -11.53 -0.87
N ARG A 112 3.08 -12.80 -0.55
CA ARG A 112 3.14 -13.29 0.84
C ARG A 112 4.57 -13.68 1.17
N SER A 113 5.23 -12.89 2.03
CA SER A 113 6.55 -13.22 2.53
C SER A 113 6.45 -14.10 3.77
N VAL A 114 7.33 -15.08 3.86
CA VAL A 114 7.48 -15.96 5.02
C VAL A 114 8.73 -15.54 5.79
N ALA A 115 8.69 -15.60 7.10
CA ALA A 115 9.86 -15.34 7.93
C ALA A 115 10.95 -16.40 7.69
N PRO A 116 12.25 -16.05 7.80
CA PRO A 116 13.33 -17.00 7.71
C PRO A 116 13.17 -18.14 8.74
N SER A 117 13.57 -19.36 8.35
CA SER A 117 13.40 -20.54 9.20
C SER A 117 14.12 -20.44 10.54
N ASP A 118 15.26 -19.74 10.58
CA ASP A 118 16.01 -19.53 11.82
C ASP A 118 15.26 -18.61 12.79
N THR A 119 14.66 -17.52 12.28
CA THR A 119 13.82 -16.62 13.06
C THR A 119 12.58 -17.36 13.62
N LEU A 120 11.99 -18.26 12.83
CA LEU A 120 10.87 -19.09 13.30
C LEU A 120 11.29 -20.04 14.42
N ARG A 121 12.46 -20.66 14.32
CA ARG A 121 12.99 -21.52 15.38
C ARG A 121 13.27 -20.74 16.68
N GLU A 122 13.87 -19.56 16.55
CA GLU A 122 14.10 -18.67 17.69
C GLU A 122 12.78 -18.27 18.37
N LEU A 123 11.77 -17.87 17.59
CA LEU A 123 10.43 -17.55 18.08
C LEU A 123 9.83 -18.75 18.85
N MET A 124 9.91 -19.95 18.30
CA MET A 124 9.38 -21.17 18.94
C MET A 124 10.11 -21.49 20.24
N THR A 125 11.42 -21.26 20.28
CA THR A 125 12.22 -21.43 21.51
C THR A 125 11.79 -20.45 22.59
N LEU A 126 11.65 -19.17 22.24
CA LEU A 126 11.19 -18.12 23.16
C LEU A 126 9.77 -18.44 23.68
N LEU A 127 8.88 -18.85 22.82
CA LEU A 127 7.50 -19.19 23.19
C LEU A 127 7.47 -20.40 24.15
N SER A 128 8.31 -21.43 23.92
CA SER A 128 8.37 -22.63 24.78
C SER A 128 8.93 -22.34 26.17
N GLN A 129 9.71 -21.28 26.33
CA GLN A 129 10.29 -20.84 27.59
C GLN A 129 9.45 -19.79 28.32
N ALA A 130 8.42 -19.24 27.63
CA ALA A 130 7.61 -18.19 28.21
C ALA A 130 6.62 -18.74 29.24
N GLU A 131 6.68 -18.22 30.46
CA GLU A 131 5.75 -18.60 31.53
C GLU A 131 4.36 -17.99 31.35
N ARG A 132 4.26 -16.81 30.77
CA ARG A 132 3.02 -16.06 30.62
C ARG A 132 2.95 -15.40 29.22
N PRO A 133 2.89 -16.19 28.16
CA PRO A 133 2.81 -15.64 26.81
C PRO A 133 1.48 -14.91 26.58
N LEU A 134 1.51 -13.82 25.83
CA LEU A 134 0.34 -13.10 25.34
C LEU A 134 0.51 -12.83 23.86
N LEU A 135 -0.48 -13.18 23.06
CA LEU A 135 -0.49 -12.90 21.63
C LEU A 135 -1.31 -11.64 21.36
N VAL A 136 -0.73 -10.71 20.61
CA VAL A 136 -1.41 -9.48 20.17
C VAL A 136 -1.65 -9.58 18.66
N ALA A 137 -2.92 -9.80 18.27
CA ALA A 137 -3.32 -9.91 16.87
C ALA A 137 -3.61 -8.52 16.28
N GLY A 138 -2.85 -8.12 15.29
CA GLY A 138 -3.02 -6.85 14.56
C GLY A 138 -3.76 -7.02 13.24
N GLY A 139 -4.00 -5.90 12.54
CA GLY A 139 -4.67 -5.88 11.23
C GLY A 139 -3.95 -6.64 10.10
N GLY A 140 -2.69 -7.04 10.32
CA GLY A 140 -1.95 -7.90 9.41
C GLY A 140 -2.60 -9.27 9.22
N VAL A 141 -3.21 -9.84 10.26
CA VAL A 141 -3.93 -11.12 10.20
C VAL A 141 -5.08 -11.04 9.19
N ASN A 142 -5.93 -10.02 9.34
CA ASN A 142 -7.08 -9.82 8.45
C ASN A 142 -6.65 -9.59 7.00
N ARG A 143 -5.64 -8.75 6.79
CA ARG A 143 -5.13 -8.42 5.45
C ARG A 143 -4.47 -9.61 4.76
N SER A 144 -3.80 -10.46 5.52
CA SER A 144 -3.19 -11.69 5.01
C SER A 144 -4.17 -12.85 4.90
N MET A 145 -5.42 -12.66 5.33
CA MET A 145 -6.44 -13.73 5.42
C MET A 145 -5.90 -14.95 6.21
N ALA A 146 -5.20 -14.69 7.31
CA ALA A 146 -4.50 -15.68 8.14
C ALA A 146 -5.28 -16.02 9.43
N GLN A 147 -6.60 -15.78 9.44
CA GLN A 147 -7.45 -16.10 10.58
C GLN A 147 -7.46 -17.61 10.90
N PRO A 148 -7.58 -18.53 9.91
CA PRO A 148 -7.55 -19.96 10.18
C PRO A 148 -6.25 -20.42 10.83
N GLU A 149 -5.11 -19.94 10.33
CA GLU A 149 -3.78 -20.26 10.86
C GLU A 149 -3.58 -19.71 12.27
N LEU A 150 -4.11 -18.49 12.52
CA LEU A 150 -4.09 -17.90 13.85
C LEU A 150 -4.90 -18.74 14.84
N LEU A 151 -6.10 -19.18 14.48
CA LEU A 151 -6.95 -20.02 15.31
C LEU A 151 -6.28 -21.38 15.60
N GLU A 152 -5.68 -22.00 14.59
CA GLU A 152 -4.92 -23.25 14.79
C GLU A 152 -3.77 -23.04 15.78
N PHE A 153 -3.01 -21.95 15.64
CA PHE A 153 -1.94 -21.60 16.55
C PHE A 153 -2.43 -21.43 18.00
N ILE A 154 -3.51 -20.65 18.20
CA ILE A 154 -4.11 -20.39 19.50
C ILE A 154 -4.55 -21.71 20.16
N ASN A 155 -5.25 -22.54 19.41
CA ASN A 155 -5.77 -23.82 19.90
C ASN A 155 -4.64 -24.79 20.26
N ARG A 156 -3.55 -24.80 19.50
CA ARG A 156 -2.40 -25.67 19.72
C ARG A 156 -1.56 -25.27 20.93
N PHE A 157 -1.34 -23.96 21.11
CA PHE A 157 -0.44 -23.43 22.14
C PHE A 157 -1.18 -22.89 23.37
N GLN A 158 -2.51 -22.82 23.32
CA GLN A 158 -3.37 -22.33 24.42
C GLN A 158 -2.91 -20.96 24.96
N VAL A 159 -2.50 -20.06 24.04
CA VAL A 159 -2.01 -18.72 24.37
C VAL A 159 -3.18 -17.75 24.42
N PRO A 160 -3.31 -16.93 25.49
CA PRO A 160 -4.28 -15.82 25.50
C PRO A 160 -4.04 -14.84 24.35
N VAL A 161 -5.12 -14.34 23.77
CA VAL A 161 -5.04 -13.43 22.61
C VAL A 161 -5.83 -12.16 22.87
N VAL A 162 -5.27 -11.04 22.46
CA VAL A 162 -5.95 -9.75 22.37
C VAL A 162 -5.82 -9.20 20.95
N SER A 163 -6.78 -8.43 20.50
CA SER A 163 -6.72 -7.75 19.19
C SER A 163 -6.45 -6.26 19.34
N THR A 164 -5.72 -5.70 18.38
CA THR A 164 -5.67 -4.25 18.20
C THR A 164 -6.96 -3.75 17.53
N ILE A 165 -7.17 -2.42 17.48
CA ILE A 165 -8.32 -1.83 16.78
C ILE A 165 -8.39 -2.32 15.33
N THR A 166 -7.28 -2.34 14.60
CA THR A 166 -7.23 -2.83 13.21
C THR A 166 -7.23 -4.36 13.10
N GLY A 167 -7.04 -5.06 14.21
CA GLY A 167 -7.08 -6.51 14.32
C GLY A 167 -8.46 -7.06 14.72
N GLN A 168 -9.47 -6.21 14.88
CA GLN A 168 -10.84 -6.66 15.11
C GLN A 168 -11.29 -7.58 13.97
N GLY A 169 -11.94 -8.72 14.32
CA GLY A 169 -12.29 -9.74 13.35
C GLY A 169 -11.16 -10.74 12.99
N ALA A 170 -9.94 -10.56 13.56
CA ALA A 170 -8.88 -11.57 13.40
C ALA A 170 -9.18 -12.86 14.17
N ILE A 171 -9.98 -12.77 15.21
CA ILE A 171 -10.49 -13.87 16.02
C ILE A 171 -12.00 -13.67 16.08
N GLU A 172 -12.77 -14.62 15.59
CA GLU A 172 -14.21 -14.64 15.80
C GLU A 172 -14.48 -14.95 17.27
N PRO A 173 -15.49 -14.27 17.89
CA PRO A 173 -15.84 -14.53 19.28
C PRO A 173 -16.38 -15.94 19.49
#